data_3e12c293870731c0288fd6e11349dc4a
#
_entry.id   3e12c293870731c0288fd6e11349dc4a
#
_cell.length_a   1.000
_cell.length_b   1.000
_cell.length_c   1.000
_cell.angle_alpha   90.00
_cell.angle_beta   90.00
_cell.angle_gamma   90.00
#
_symmetry.space_group_name_H-M   'P 1'
#
loop_
_entity.id
_entity.type
_entity.pdbx_description
1 polymer ?
#
loop_
_entity_poly.entity_id
_entity_poly.type
_entity_poly.pdbx_seq_one_letter_code
_entity_poly.pdbx_strand_id
1 'polypeptide(L)'
;MAIKIGITGGIGSGKSVVSRLLGIMGIPVYISDIEAKRITQTDPVIRRGLCDLVGQDVFQGGELNRSLLASYMFGHQDHVRKVNEIIHPQVKEDFRQWAARLKSELLVGMESAILVEAGFKDEVDFLVMVYAPLEVRVERAVKRDCSSRELVMKRIEAQMSDEVKRSHADFVIVNDDETPLIPQVLELSLIHISEPTRLDVSSY
;
A
#
# COMPACT_ATOMS: atom_id res chain seq x y z
N MET A 1 -11.05 7.08 -18.13
CA MET A 1 -10.63 7.00 -16.70
C MET A 1 -9.17 6.65 -16.69
N ALA A 2 -8.39 7.15 -15.71
CA ALA A 2 -7.00 6.71 -15.55
C ALA A 2 -6.94 5.22 -15.21
N ILE A 3 -5.96 4.52 -15.78
CA ILE A 3 -5.61 3.15 -15.38
C ILE A 3 -4.99 3.22 -13.99
N LYS A 4 -5.43 2.35 -13.08
CA LYS A 4 -4.96 2.31 -11.70
C LYS A 4 -4.03 1.11 -11.49
N ILE A 5 -2.79 1.37 -11.08
CA ILE A 5 -1.84 0.33 -10.74
C ILE A 5 -1.65 0.23 -9.22
N GLY A 6 -1.77 -0.98 -8.68
CA GLY A 6 -1.40 -1.29 -7.31
C GLY A 6 0.09 -1.61 -7.22
N ILE A 7 0.80 -1.02 -6.27
CA ILE A 7 2.22 -1.27 -6.02
C ILE A 7 2.34 -1.91 -4.64
N THR A 8 2.63 -3.20 -4.61
CA THR A 8 2.79 -3.96 -3.36
C THR A 8 4.18 -4.58 -3.23
N GLY A 9 4.43 -5.23 -2.13
CA GLY A 9 5.68 -5.93 -1.84
C GLY A 9 5.99 -5.91 -0.35
N GLY A 10 6.85 -6.78 0.11
CA GLY A 10 7.20 -6.89 1.53
C GLY A 10 7.97 -5.69 2.09
N ILE A 11 8.11 -5.64 3.40
CA ILE A 11 8.98 -4.67 4.08
C ILE A 11 10.39 -4.79 3.51
N GLY A 12 11.03 -3.66 3.19
CA GLY A 12 12.40 -3.62 2.64
C GLY A 12 12.52 -3.93 1.15
N SER A 13 11.44 -4.26 0.42
CA SER A 13 11.51 -4.58 -1.02
C SER A 13 11.83 -3.37 -1.92
N GLY A 14 11.59 -2.14 -1.44
CA GLY A 14 11.87 -0.92 -2.21
C GLY A 14 10.65 -0.34 -2.94
N LYS A 15 9.42 -0.67 -2.55
CA LYS A 15 8.19 -0.05 -3.10
C LYS A 15 8.28 1.47 -3.23
N SER A 16 8.73 2.15 -2.17
CA SER A 16 8.85 3.60 -2.16
C SER A 16 9.87 4.16 -3.18
N VAL A 17 10.85 3.37 -3.59
CA VAL A 17 11.77 3.73 -4.67
C VAL A 17 11.03 3.68 -6.01
N VAL A 18 10.29 2.60 -6.26
CA VAL A 18 9.45 2.43 -7.47
C VAL A 18 8.40 3.54 -7.55
N SER A 19 7.69 3.81 -6.45
CA SER A 19 6.68 4.88 -6.38
C SER A 19 7.28 6.26 -6.66
N ARG A 20 8.50 6.52 -6.18
CA ARG A 20 9.21 7.77 -6.46
C ARG A 20 9.63 7.87 -7.92
N LEU A 21 10.11 6.77 -8.53
CA LEU A 21 10.46 6.76 -9.96
C LEU A 21 9.23 7.03 -10.82
N LEU A 22 8.09 6.42 -10.53
CA LEU A 22 6.83 6.70 -11.21
C LEU A 22 6.43 8.19 -11.06
N GLY A 23 6.57 8.75 -9.86
CA GLY A 23 6.33 10.18 -9.63
C GLY A 23 7.23 11.10 -10.45
N ILE A 24 8.53 10.76 -10.60
CA ILE A 24 9.48 11.50 -11.47
C ILE A 24 9.05 11.41 -12.94
N MET A 25 8.45 10.30 -13.34
CA MET A 25 7.91 10.10 -14.69
C MET A 25 6.55 10.79 -14.92
N GLY A 26 6.06 11.54 -13.92
CA GLY A 26 4.77 12.24 -13.99
C GLY A 26 3.56 11.38 -13.66
N ILE A 27 3.74 10.17 -13.15
CA ILE A 27 2.66 9.27 -12.73
C ILE A 27 2.37 9.52 -11.25
N PRO A 28 1.20 10.07 -10.89
CA PRO A 28 0.84 10.30 -9.49
C PRO A 28 0.68 8.97 -8.74
N VAL A 29 1.19 8.90 -7.51
CA VAL A 29 1.08 7.71 -6.66
C VAL A 29 0.46 8.07 -5.30
N TYR A 30 -0.65 7.43 -4.98
CA TYR A 30 -1.32 7.48 -3.67
C TYR A 30 -0.57 6.55 -2.69
N ILE A 31 0.09 7.13 -1.69
CA ILE A 31 0.83 6.38 -0.68
C ILE A 31 -0.12 6.05 0.47
N SER A 32 -0.68 4.84 0.47
CA SER A 32 -1.76 4.45 1.39
C SER A 32 -1.40 4.62 2.87
N ASP A 33 -0.16 4.34 3.26
CA ASP A 33 0.28 4.49 4.66
C ASP A 33 0.29 5.96 5.14
N ILE A 34 0.58 6.89 4.24
CA ILE A 34 0.56 8.33 4.52
C ILE A 34 -0.89 8.82 4.60
N GLU A 35 -1.69 8.48 3.61
CA GLU A 35 -3.06 8.92 3.51
C GLU A 35 -3.95 8.30 4.60
N ALA A 36 -3.75 7.02 4.94
CA ALA A 36 -4.42 6.39 6.07
C ALA A 36 -4.16 7.15 7.39
N LYS A 37 -2.92 7.60 7.62
CA LYS A 37 -2.60 8.42 8.80
C LYS A 37 -3.31 9.77 8.76
N ARG A 38 -3.38 10.41 7.59
CA ARG A 38 -4.08 11.68 7.40
C ARG A 38 -5.57 11.53 7.68
N ILE A 39 -6.24 10.60 7.01
CA ILE A 39 -7.70 10.44 7.16
C ILE A 39 -8.09 9.87 8.53
N THR A 40 -7.25 9.03 9.16
CA THR A 40 -7.50 8.59 10.55
C THR A 40 -7.59 9.78 11.50
N GLN A 41 -6.85 10.86 11.24
CA GLN A 41 -6.88 12.08 12.02
C GLN A 41 -8.08 12.98 11.68
N THR A 42 -8.53 13.01 10.43
CA THR A 42 -9.44 14.04 9.91
C THR A 42 -10.83 13.52 9.55
N ASP A 43 -10.98 12.25 9.24
CA ASP A 43 -12.24 11.68 8.79
C ASP A 43 -13.21 11.46 9.96
N PRO A 44 -14.45 12.02 9.89
CA PRO A 44 -15.41 11.93 10.99
C PRO A 44 -15.97 10.51 11.20
N VAL A 45 -16.01 9.67 10.17
CA VAL A 45 -16.49 8.27 10.26
C VAL A 45 -15.46 7.45 11.02
N ILE A 46 -14.18 7.59 10.67
CA ILE A 46 -13.07 6.91 11.38
C ILE A 46 -13.05 7.37 12.84
N ARG A 47 -13.13 8.69 13.09
CA ARG A 47 -13.10 9.23 14.45
C ARG A 47 -14.21 8.64 15.30
N ARG A 48 -15.44 8.64 14.80
CA ARG A 48 -16.60 8.06 15.51
C ARG A 48 -16.37 6.57 15.76
N GLY A 49 -16.03 5.79 14.73
CA GLY A 49 -15.82 4.35 14.87
C GLY A 49 -14.70 3.99 15.86
N LEU A 50 -13.60 4.74 15.87
CA LEU A 50 -12.52 4.52 16.84
C LEU A 50 -12.92 4.93 18.27
N CYS A 51 -13.69 6.01 18.45
CA CYS A 51 -14.24 6.38 19.76
C CYS A 51 -15.20 5.32 20.30
N ASP A 52 -16.05 4.77 19.44
CA ASP A 52 -17.01 3.71 19.84
C ASP A 52 -16.28 2.39 20.17
N LEU A 53 -15.17 2.10 19.47
CA LEU A 53 -14.41 0.86 19.65
C LEU A 53 -13.44 0.90 20.84
N VAL A 54 -12.70 2.01 21.00
CA VAL A 54 -11.57 2.13 21.94
C VAL A 54 -11.92 3.02 23.14
N GLY A 55 -12.87 3.93 22.97
CA GLY A 55 -13.28 4.93 23.96
C GLY A 55 -12.90 6.36 23.53
N GLN A 56 -13.53 7.35 24.18
CA GLN A 56 -13.40 8.77 23.81
C GLN A 56 -11.97 9.29 23.94
N ASP A 57 -11.15 8.70 24.82
CA ASP A 57 -9.75 9.08 25.05
C ASP A 57 -8.82 8.75 23.89
N VAL A 58 -9.31 7.99 22.86
CA VAL A 58 -8.54 7.74 21.64
C VAL A 58 -8.30 9.01 20.84
N PHE A 59 -9.11 10.06 21.05
CA PHE A 59 -8.85 11.41 20.56
C PHE A 59 -8.82 12.40 21.72
N GLN A 60 -7.68 13.04 21.93
CA GLN A 60 -7.49 14.06 23.00
C GLN A 60 -7.16 15.41 22.36
N GLY A 61 -7.86 16.46 22.75
CA GLY A 61 -7.66 17.80 22.17
C GLY A 61 -7.88 17.87 20.65
N GLY A 62 -8.64 16.93 20.09
CA GLY A 62 -8.86 16.84 18.65
C GLY A 62 -7.83 15.95 17.92
N GLU A 63 -6.76 15.50 18.56
CA GLU A 63 -5.70 14.69 17.99
C GLU A 63 -5.81 13.21 18.39
N LEU A 64 -5.37 12.32 17.49
CA LEU A 64 -5.34 10.88 17.73
C LEU A 64 -4.29 10.52 18.78
N ASN A 65 -4.71 9.90 19.86
CA ASN A 65 -3.81 9.27 20.85
C ASN A 65 -3.26 7.95 20.30
N ARG A 66 -2.15 8.08 19.55
CA ARG A 66 -1.50 6.94 18.88
C ARG A 66 -1.04 5.87 19.86
N SER A 67 -0.59 6.28 21.06
CA SER A 67 -0.14 5.35 22.10
C SER A 67 -1.30 4.49 22.62
N LEU A 68 -2.45 5.09 22.86
CA LEU A 68 -3.64 4.36 23.31
C LEU A 68 -4.14 3.39 22.23
N LEU A 69 -4.23 3.84 20.96
CA LEU A 69 -4.63 2.99 19.86
C LEU A 69 -3.64 1.82 19.65
N ALA A 70 -2.34 2.10 19.72
CA ALA A 70 -1.31 1.06 19.62
C ALA A 70 -1.41 0.06 20.77
N SER A 71 -1.62 0.52 22.01
CA SER A 71 -1.82 -0.36 23.17
C SER A 71 -3.07 -1.22 23.05
N TYR A 72 -4.17 -0.66 22.50
CA TYR A 72 -5.39 -1.42 22.23
C TYR A 72 -5.17 -2.57 21.25
N MET A 73 -4.38 -2.33 20.20
CA MET A 73 -4.08 -3.34 19.16
C MET A 73 -2.98 -4.33 19.57
N PHE A 74 -2.10 -3.94 20.51
CA PHE A 74 -0.91 -4.71 20.84
C PHE A 74 -1.26 -6.09 21.38
N GLY A 75 -0.77 -7.15 20.71
CA GLY A 75 -1.00 -8.54 21.11
C GLY A 75 -2.40 -9.10 20.79
N HIS A 76 -3.30 -8.31 20.19
CA HIS A 76 -4.69 -8.69 19.91
C HIS A 76 -5.02 -8.59 18.43
N GLN A 77 -4.93 -9.69 17.68
CA GLN A 77 -5.24 -9.70 16.24
C GLN A 77 -6.69 -9.30 15.93
N ASP A 78 -7.65 -9.67 16.78
CA ASP A 78 -9.05 -9.26 16.63
C ASP A 78 -9.24 -7.75 16.75
N HIS A 79 -8.49 -7.09 17.63
CA HIS A 79 -8.52 -5.63 17.75
C HIS A 79 -7.92 -4.96 16.51
N VAL A 80 -6.81 -5.48 16.01
CA VAL A 80 -6.22 -5.02 14.73
C VAL A 80 -7.24 -5.13 13.61
N ARG A 81 -7.94 -6.26 13.50
CA ARG A 81 -8.97 -6.47 12.50
C ARG A 81 -10.10 -5.44 12.61
N LYS A 82 -10.67 -5.23 13.81
CA LYS A 82 -11.74 -4.25 14.04
C LYS A 82 -11.32 -2.82 13.70
N VAL A 83 -10.10 -2.43 14.05
CA VAL A 83 -9.56 -1.11 13.68
C VAL A 83 -9.44 -0.99 12.17
N ASN A 84 -8.94 -2.04 11.48
CA ASN A 84 -8.82 -2.05 10.04
C ASN A 84 -10.18 -2.04 9.33
N GLU A 85 -11.21 -2.69 9.87
CA GLU A 85 -12.59 -2.65 9.36
C GLU A 85 -13.18 -1.24 9.38
N ILE A 86 -12.71 -0.36 10.28
CA ILE A 86 -13.10 1.05 10.33
C ILE A 86 -12.28 1.88 9.32
N ILE A 87 -10.96 1.65 9.24
CA ILE A 87 -10.05 2.52 8.49
C ILE A 87 -10.03 2.16 7.00
N HIS A 88 -9.95 0.88 6.63
CA HIS A 88 -9.73 0.47 5.23
C HIS A 88 -10.84 0.93 4.28
N PRO A 89 -12.14 0.88 4.62
CA PRO A 89 -13.19 1.38 3.74
C PRO A 89 -13.03 2.88 3.42
N GLN A 90 -12.60 3.67 4.40
CA GLN A 90 -12.37 5.10 4.20
C GLN A 90 -11.14 5.38 3.36
N VAL A 91 -10.07 4.56 3.49
CA VAL A 91 -8.90 4.63 2.61
C VAL A 91 -9.28 4.31 1.16
N LYS A 92 -10.12 3.29 0.93
CA LYS A 92 -10.64 2.97 -0.41
C LYS A 92 -11.41 4.14 -1.01
N GLU A 93 -12.30 4.73 -0.25
CA GLU A 93 -13.10 5.86 -0.72
C GLU A 93 -12.25 7.10 -0.98
N ASP A 94 -11.30 7.42 -0.10
CA ASP A 94 -10.36 8.53 -0.30
C ASP A 94 -9.50 8.32 -1.57
N PHE A 95 -9.03 7.09 -1.81
CA PHE A 95 -8.32 6.73 -3.05
C PHE A 95 -9.20 6.90 -4.29
N ARG A 96 -10.44 6.43 -4.26
CA ARG A 96 -11.38 6.60 -5.39
C ARG A 96 -11.60 8.07 -5.72
N GLN A 97 -11.82 8.90 -4.70
CA GLN A 97 -12.01 10.34 -4.87
C GLN A 97 -10.73 11.03 -5.38
N TRP A 98 -9.56 10.62 -4.86
CA TRP A 98 -8.28 11.12 -5.32
C TRP A 98 -8.03 10.76 -6.79
N ALA A 99 -8.22 9.51 -7.19
CA ALA A 99 -8.07 9.07 -8.58
C ALA A 99 -9.10 9.75 -9.51
N ALA A 100 -10.32 9.97 -9.05
CA ALA A 100 -11.36 10.66 -9.83
C ALA A 100 -11.02 12.14 -10.13
N ARG A 101 -10.19 12.78 -9.32
CA ARG A 101 -9.69 14.16 -9.57
C ARG A 101 -8.62 14.21 -10.65
N LEU A 102 -7.94 13.09 -10.92
CA LEU A 102 -6.82 12.95 -11.86
C LEU A 102 -7.29 12.40 -13.22
N LYS A 103 -8.43 12.88 -13.74
CA LYS A 103 -9.05 12.37 -14.98
C LYS A 103 -8.21 12.60 -16.24
N SER A 104 -7.32 13.57 -16.23
CA SER A 104 -6.38 13.86 -17.31
C SER A 104 -5.20 12.92 -17.37
N GLU A 105 -4.91 12.22 -16.27
CA GLU A 105 -3.80 11.29 -16.21
C GLU A 105 -4.17 9.96 -16.91
N LEU A 106 -3.21 9.40 -17.63
CA LEU A 106 -3.37 8.09 -18.26
C LEU A 106 -3.24 6.98 -17.24
N LEU A 107 -2.36 7.17 -16.24
CA LEU A 107 -1.99 6.19 -15.24
C LEU A 107 -1.88 6.84 -13.87
N VAL A 108 -2.37 6.17 -12.83
CA VAL A 108 -2.19 6.54 -11.43
C VAL A 108 -1.80 5.31 -10.61
N GLY A 109 -1.00 5.50 -9.56
CA GLY A 109 -0.56 4.42 -8.69
C GLY A 109 -1.22 4.44 -7.32
N MET A 110 -1.34 3.27 -6.68
CA MET A 110 -1.63 3.10 -5.26
C MET A 110 -0.53 2.25 -4.63
N GLU A 111 0.25 2.79 -3.70
CA GLU A 111 1.26 2.02 -2.96
C GLU A 111 0.70 1.54 -1.63
N SER A 112 0.79 0.23 -1.37
CA SER A 112 0.52 -0.35 -0.05
C SER A 112 1.31 -1.65 0.15
N ALA A 113 1.90 -1.82 1.34
CA ALA A 113 2.56 -3.07 1.71
C ALA A 113 1.58 -4.23 1.94
N ILE A 114 0.33 -3.90 2.24
CA ILE A 114 -0.76 -4.83 2.56
C ILE A 114 -1.91 -4.73 1.53
N LEU A 115 -1.60 -4.39 0.28
CA LEU A 115 -2.60 -4.13 -0.76
C LEU A 115 -3.53 -5.32 -0.98
N VAL A 116 -2.97 -6.53 -1.01
CA VAL A 116 -3.73 -7.78 -1.17
C VAL A 116 -4.47 -8.12 0.11
N GLU A 117 -3.77 -8.11 1.24
CA GLU A 117 -4.30 -8.46 2.57
C GLU A 117 -5.46 -7.55 3.00
N ALA A 118 -5.38 -6.27 2.66
CA ALA A 118 -6.40 -5.28 2.98
C ALA A 118 -7.55 -5.24 1.95
N GLY A 119 -7.53 -6.11 0.93
CA GLY A 119 -8.55 -6.18 -0.11
C GLY A 119 -8.59 -4.95 -1.02
N PHE A 120 -7.45 -4.25 -1.19
CA PHE A 120 -7.35 -3.11 -2.11
C PHE A 120 -7.15 -3.55 -3.58
N LYS A 121 -7.01 -4.85 -3.85
CA LYS A 121 -6.85 -5.37 -5.21
C LYS A 121 -8.01 -4.96 -6.12
N ASP A 122 -9.24 -4.90 -5.58
CA ASP A 122 -10.42 -4.53 -6.34
C ASP A 122 -10.48 -3.02 -6.69
N GLU A 123 -9.58 -2.22 -6.14
CA GLU A 123 -9.50 -0.78 -6.39
C GLU A 123 -8.53 -0.44 -7.54
N VAL A 124 -7.78 -1.42 -8.03
CA VAL A 124 -6.75 -1.25 -9.05
C VAL A 124 -6.97 -2.19 -10.23
N ASP A 125 -6.56 -1.75 -11.42
CA ASP A 125 -6.73 -2.52 -12.66
C ASP A 125 -5.59 -3.56 -12.82
N PHE A 126 -4.38 -3.23 -12.32
CA PHE A 126 -3.20 -4.10 -12.35
C PHE A 126 -2.45 -4.08 -11.03
N LEU A 127 -1.89 -5.21 -10.65
CA LEU A 127 -1.08 -5.35 -9.45
C LEU A 127 0.38 -5.59 -9.79
N VAL A 128 1.24 -4.69 -9.32
CA VAL A 128 2.69 -4.76 -9.45
C VAL A 128 3.30 -5.15 -8.12
N MET A 129 4.06 -6.23 -8.08
CA MET A 129 4.82 -6.62 -6.89
C MET A 129 6.27 -6.17 -7.03
N VAL A 130 6.78 -5.41 -6.06
CA VAL A 130 8.21 -5.14 -5.91
C VAL A 130 8.81 -6.22 -5.03
N TYR A 131 9.67 -7.03 -5.61
CA TYR A 131 10.33 -8.16 -4.97
C TYR A 131 11.80 -7.86 -4.70
N ALA A 132 12.30 -8.30 -3.56
CA ALA A 132 13.71 -8.43 -3.26
C ALA A 132 13.93 -9.67 -2.37
N PRO A 133 15.10 -10.34 -2.45
CA PRO A 133 15.43 -11.45 -1.57
C PRO A 133 15.31 -11.09 -0.09
N LEU A 134 14.93 -12.04 0.74
CA LEU A 134 14.65 -11.83 2.17
C LEU A 134 15.82 -11.13 2.88
N GLU A 135 17.05 -11.59 2.67
CA GLU A 135 18.23 -11.02 3.33
C GLU A 135 18.43 -9.55 2.96
N VAL A 136 18.32 -9.22 1.68
CA VAL A 136 18.40 -7.83 1.17
C VAL A 136 17.33 -6.96 1.83
N ARG A 137 16.09 -7.46 1.93
CA ARG A 137 14.99 -6.75 2.58
C ARG A 137 15.24 -6.50 4.06
N VAL A 138 15.74 -7.52 4.76
CA VAL A 138 16.05 -7.42 6.20
C VAL A 138 17.15 -6.41 6.44
N GLU A 139 18.25 -6.46 5.70
CA GLU A 139 19.35 -5.52 5.83
C GLU A 139 18.91 -4.08 5.58
N ARG A 140 18.14 -3.85 4.52
CA ARG A 140 17.58 -2.52 4.20
C ARG A 140 16.64 -2.01 5.30
N ALA A 141 15.78 -2.87 5.84
CA ALA A 141 14.85 -2.49 6.89
C ALA A 141 15.55 -2.22 8.24
N VAL A 142 16.51 -3.06 8.62
CA VAL A 142 17.35 -2.85 9.82
C VAL A 142 18.06 -1.50 9.75
N LYS A 143 18.70 -1.22 8.61
CA LYS A 143 19.43 0.04 8.40
C LYS A 143 18.52 1.27 8.40
N ARG A 144 17.37 1.19 7.72
CA ARG A 144 16.42 2.30 7.62
C ARG A 144 15.75 2.63 8.95
N ASP A 145 15.32 1.60 9.70
CA ASP A 145 14.49 1.74 10.89
C ASP A 145 15.34 1.79 12.17
N CYS A 146 16.67 1.65 12.07
CA CYS A 146 17.59 1.52 13.21
C CYS A 146 17.09 0.45 14.23
N SER A 147 16.57 -0.66 13.71
CA SER A 147 15.89 -1.71 14.46
C SER A 147 16.70 -3.00 14.47
N SER A 148 16.42 -3.91 15.42
CA SER A 148 17.08 -5.22 15.42
C SER A 148 16.55 -6.12 14.30
N ARG A 149 17.39 -7.09 13.88
CA ARG A 149 17.01 -8.09 12.88
C ARG A 149 15.77 -8.88 13.32
N GLU A 150 15.68 -9.25 14.58
CA GLU A 150 14.58 -10.04 15.14
C GLU A 150 13.24 -9.28 15.04
N LEU A 151 13.25 -7.98 15.34
CA LEU A 151 12.05 -7.14 15.22
C LEU A 151 11.63 -6.95 13.77
N VAL A 152 12.59 -6.80 12.85
CA VAL A 152 12.31 -6.72 11.42
C VAL A 152 11.72 -8.03 10.91
N MET A 153 12.30 -9.18 11.28
CA MET A 153 11.81 -10.50 10.90
C MET A 153 10.36 -10.72 11.37
N LYS A 154 10.04 -10.43 12.64
CA LYS A 154 8.67 -10.51 13.15
C LYS A 154 7.67 -9.68 12.34
N ARG A 155 8.08 -8.48 11.89
CA ARG A 155 7.23 -7.63 11.04
C ARG A 155 7.05 -8.19 9.64
N ILE A 156 8.07 -8.85 9.08
CA ILE A 156 7.98 -9.53 7.78
C ILE A 156 7.08 -10.75 7.89
N GLU A 157 7.23 -11.57 8.91
CA GLU A 157 6.41 -12.76 9.17
C GLU A 157 4.93 -12.43 9.42
N ALA A 158 4.63 -11.23 9.92
CA ALA A 158 3.26 -10.75 10.09
C ALA A 158 2.58 -10.33 8.79
N GLN A 159 3.32 -10.23 7.68
CA GLN A 159 2.76 -9.95 6.35
C GLN A 159 2.46 -11.25 5.59
N MET A 160 1.62 -11.15 4.56
CA MET A 160 1.44 -12.22 3.58
C MET A 160 2.78 -12.58 2.93
N SER A 161 3.02 -13.88 2.69
CA SER A 161 4.28 -14.34 2.08
C SER A 161 4.49 -13.77 0.67
N ASP A 162 5.74 -13.67 0.26
CA ASP A 162 6.09 -13.16 -1.06
C ASP A 162 5.55 -14.06 -2.19
N GLU A 163 5.48 -15.38 -1.96
CA GLU A 163 4.93 -16.34 -2.93
C GLU A 163 3.44 -16.09 -3.17
N VAL A 164 2.69 -15.85 -2.09
CA VAL A 164 1.26 -15.55 -2.20
C VAL A 164 1.04 -14.18 -2.84
N LYS A 165 1.81 -13.15 -2.46
CA LYS A 165 1.72 -11.83 -3.12
C LYS A 165 2.05 -11.94 -4.61
N ARG A 166 3.05 -12.73 -4.97
CA ARG A 166 3.47 -12.96 -6.36
C ARG A 166 2.38 -13.64 -7.18
N SER A 167 1.63 -14.59 -6.61
CA SER A 167 0.52 -15.25 -7.31
C SER A 167 -0.65 -14.32 -7.63
N HIS A 168 -0.75 -13.18 -6.94
CA HIS A 168 -1.75 -12.15 -7.20
C HIS A 168 -1.27 -11.05 -8.13
N ALA A 169 0.05 -10.95 -8.38
CA ALA A 169 0.65 -9.87 -9.16
C ALA A 169 0.59 -10.16 -10.65
N ASP A 170 0.23 -9.13 -11.43
CA ASP A 170 0.26 -9.16 -12.88
C ASP A 170 1.68 -8.89 -13.42
N PHE A 171 2.48 -8.14 -12.66
CA PHE A 171 3.87 -7.80 -13.00
C PHE A 171 4.76 -7.83 -11.76
N VAL A 172 6.02 -8.28 -11.92
CA VAL A 172 7.00 -8.32 -10.82
C VAL A 172 8.22 -7.48 -11.18
N ILE A 173 8.51 -6.48 -10.36
CA ILE A 173 9.74 -5.68 -10.41
C ILE A 173 10.75 -6.29 -9.44
N VAL A 174 11.89 -6.73 -9.93
CA VAL A 174 13.00 -7.26 -9.13
C VAL A 174 13.91 -6.11 -8.71
N ASN A 175 14.11 -5.98 -7.39
CA ASN A 175 14.94 -4.95 -6.79
C ASN A 175 15.94 -5.57 -5.78
N ASP A 176 16.88 -6.36 -6.31
CA ASP A 176 17.83 -7.20 -5.60
C ASP A 176 19.23 -6.60 -5.49
N ASP A 177 19.42 -5.33 -5.84
CA ASP A 177 20.68 -4.59 -5.95
C ASP A 177 21.57 -5.00 -7.15
N GLU A 178 21.20 -6.01 -7.93
CA GLU A 178 21.89 -6.49 -9.13
C GLU A 178 21.12 -6.15 -10.40
N THR A 179 19.81 -6.40 -10.40
CA THR A 179 18.93 -6.18 -11.56
C THR A 179 18.62 -4.68 -11.73
N PRO A 180 18.87 -4.11 -12.92
CA PRO A 180 18.56 -2.69 -13.15
C PRO A 180 17.07 -2.37 -12.97
N LEU A 181 16.76 -1.46 -12.04
CA LEU A 181 15.38 -1.12 -11.67
C LEU A 181 14.69 -0.22 -12.70
N ILE A 182 15.40 0.76 -13.25
CA ILE A 182 14.84 1.77 -14.16
C ILE A 182 14.24 1.14 -15.41
N PRO A 183 14.89 0.21 -16.14
CA PRO A 183 14.30 -0.43 -17.31
C PRO A 183 12.97 -1.14 -17.00
N GLN A 184 12.87 -1.82 -15.86
CA GLN A 184 11.65 -2.51 -15.45
C GLN A 184 10.49 -1.55 -15.18
N VAL A 185 10.78 -0.38 -14.55
CA VAL A 185 9.76 0.66 -14.30
C VAL A 185 9.32 1.32 -15.62
N LEU A 186 10.25 1.52 -16.56
CA LEU A 186 9.93 2.03 -17.90
C LEU A 186 9.07 1.04 -18.69
N GLU A 187 9.40 -0.24 -18.66
CA GLU A 187 8.60 -1.29 -19.29
C GLU A 187 7.17 -1.31 -18.73
N LEU A 188 7.02 -1.25 -17.41
CA LEU A 188 5.72 -1.15 -16.77
C LEU A 188 4.90 0.04 -17.31
N SER A 189 5.53 1.22 -17.48
CA SER A 189 4.84 2.40 -17.99
C SER A 189 4.41 2.25 -19.45
N LEU A 190 5.20 1.54 -20.27
CA LEU A 190 4.94 1.35 -21.70
C LEU A 190 3.87 0.29 -21.98
N ILE A 191 3.84 -0.82 -21.24
CA ILE A 191 2.84 -1.89 -21.40
C ILE A 191 1.42 -1.32 -21.27
N HIS A 192 1.20 -0.41 -20.31
CA HIS A 192 -0.11 0.16 -20.02
C HIS A 192 -0.51 1.30 -20.97
N ILE A 193 0.45 1.90 -21.69
CA ILE A 193 0.18 2.89 -22.75
C ILE A 193 -0.14 2.19 -24.08
N SER A 194 0.40 1.01 -24.32
CA SER A 194 0.32 0.31 -25.61
C SER A 194 -0.86 -0.66 -25.74
N GLU A 195 -1.53 -1.06 -24.66
CA GLU A 195 -2.67 -1.98 -24.67
C GLU A 195 -3.93 -1.42 -23.98
N PRO A 196 -4.54 -0.33 -24.47
CA PRO A 196 -5.85 0.11 -23.96
C PRO A 196 -7.00 -0.84 -24.36
N THR A 197 -6.74 -1.90 -25.14
CA THR A 197 -7.77 -2.66 -25.87
C THR A 197 -8.08 -4.06 -25.31
N ARG A 198 -7.49 -4.51 -24.21
CA ARG A 198 -7.81 -5.86 -23.67
C ARG A 198 -9.07 -5.95 -22.80
N LEU A 199 -9.79 -4.85 -22.59
CA LEU A 199 -11.02 -4.85 -21.78
C LEU A 199 -12.32 -5.04 -22.56
N ASP A 200 -12.28 -5.17 -23.90
CA ASP A 200 -13.49 -5.27 -24.73
C ASP A 200 -13.71 -6.64 -25.42
N VAL A 201 -13.08 -7.72 -24.98
CA VAL A 201 -13.28 -9.06 -25.60
C VAL A 201 -13.91 -10.04 -24.60
N SER A 202 -15.05 -9.68 -23.99
CA SER A 202 -15.97 -10.67 -23.47
C SER A 202 -17.41 -10.14 -23.51
N SER A 203 -17.89 -9.95 -24.72
CA SER A 203 -19.32 -9.82 -25.02
C SER A 203 -19.56 -10.38 -26.39
N TYR A 204 -19.58 -11.72 -26.50
CA TYR A 204 -20.36 -12.49 -27.46
C TYR A 204 -20.59 -13.89 -26.89
#